data_97968a09eb252c483ec5182c66cab62a
#
_entry.id   97968a09eb252c483ec5182c66cab62a
#
_cell.length_a   1.000
_cell.length_b   1.000
_cell.length_c   1.000
_cell.angle_alpha   90.00
_cell.angle_beta   90.00
_cell.angle_gamma   90.00
#
_symmetry.space_group_name_H-M   'P 1'
#
loop_
_entity.id
_entity.type
_entity.pdbx_description
1 polymer ?
#
loop_
_entity_poly.entity_id
_entity_poly.type
_entity_poly.pdbx_seq_one_letter_code
_entity_poly.pdbx_strand_id
1 'polypeptide(L)'
;MVKIGKMSQADLAQLTAQRAQDEFNIVQAESNVKNYKRQLKELLQITSDEAFDIEIPNTTDEMALVAVPAMNGVYAAALDNRPEFKTIKNQLAQNDLNIKIAKAGKLPTISANGGISTSNTSMNSNGLAKQLKTNFSVGGGVGVSIPLFENRTTKTQVNKALIQRESIQLDLKNQQTQLYSTIENYWLQATTNQSQFKAAKVSSESAQTSYNLLSEQFKLGLKNIVELRTGKDNLLKAKQNELQAKYLAILNINMLKFYKEGHI
;
A
#
# COMPACT_ATOMS: atom_id res chain seq x y z
N MET A 1 -40.79 17.67 32.28
CA MET A 1 -40.24 18.77 33.09
C MET A 1 -40.82 20.12 32.69
N VAL A 2 -40.99 20.49 31.41
CA VAL A 2 -41.68 21.72 30.98
C VAL A 2 -43.13 21.76 31.49
N LYS A 3 -43.90 20.70 31.36
CA LYS A 3 -45.30 20.59 31.88
C LYS A 3 -45.43 20.75 33.40
N ILE A 4 -44.35 20.67 34.16
CA ILE A 4 -44.30 20.83 35.62
C ILE A 4 -43.64 22.14 36.03
N GLY A 5 -43.38 23.05 35.07
CA GLY A 5 -42.76 24.39 35.30
C GLY A 5 -41.28 24.38 35.68
N LYS A 6 -40.58 23.24 35.56
CA LYS A 6 -39.16 23.12 35.91
C LYS A 6 -38.18 23.51 34.78
N MET A 7 -38.67 23.67 33.54
CA MET A 7 -37.84 24.09 32.35
C MET A 7 -38.66 24.98 31.44
N SER A 8 -38.01 25.87 30.76
CA SER A 8 -38.66 26.81 29.82
C SER A 8 -38.97 26.14 28.46
N GLN A 9 -39.89 26.70 27.68
CA GLN A 9 -40.18 26.27 26.31
C GLN A 9 -38.97 26.47 25.40
N ALA A 10 -38.13 27.48 25.67
CA ALA A 10 -36.89 27.71 24.97
C ALA A 10 -35.87 26.55 25.17
N ASP A 11 -35.77 26.05 26.40
CA ASP A 11 -34.92 24.89 26.71
C ASP A 11 -35.38 23.62 25.95
N LEU A 12 -36.73 23.42 25.87
CA LEU A 12 -37.26 22.30 25.08
C LEU A 12 -36.97 22.42 23.60
N ALA A 13 -37.12 23.60 23.00
CA ALA A 13 -36.82 23.86 21.61
C ALA A 13 -35.33 23.63 21.32
N GLN A 14 -34.43 24.08 22.19
CA GLN A 14 -33.00 23.85 22.08
C GLN A 14 -32.62 22.38 22.16
N LEU A 15 -33.21 21.61 23.08
CA LEU A 15 -32.97 20.17 23.16
C LEU A 15 -33.50 19.41 21.94
N THR A 16 -34.65 19.84 21.40
CA THR A 16 -35.21 19.24 20.17
C THR A 16 -34.33 19.49 18.97
N ALA A 17 -33.82 20.73 18.82
CA ALA A 17 -32.85 21.07 17.77
C ALA A 17 -31.55 20.25 17.90
N GLN A 18 -31.06 20.09 19.14
CA GLN A 18 -29.86 19.27 19.37
C GLN A 18 -30.07 17.81 19.02
N ARG A 19 -31.22 17.24 19.41
CA ARG A 19 -31.56 15.86 19.05
C ARG A 19 -31.58 15.67 17.55
N ALA A 20 -32.18 16.58 16.79
CA ALA A 20 -32.19 16.53 15.33
C ALA A 20 -30.77 16.62 14.75
N GLN A 21 -29.90 17.46 15.35
CA GLN A 21 -28.50 17.53 14.94
C GLN A 21 -27.72 16.25 15.25
N ASP A 22 -27.98 15.62 16.40
CA ASP A 22 -27.36 14.35 16.76
C ASP A 22 -27.82 13.22 15.83
N GLU A 23 -29.12 13.18 15.48
CA GLU A 23 -29.68 12.23 14.50
C GLU A 23 -29.03 12.41 13.11
N PHE A 24 -28.84 13.66 12.66
CA PHE A 24 -28.12 13.96 11.43
C PHE A 24 -26.67 13.44 11.46
N ASN A 25 -25.96 13.68 12.57
CA ASN A 25 -24.59 13.23 12.74
C ASN A 25 -24.46 11.70 12.75
N ILE A 26 -25.46 11.01 13.33
CA ILE A 26 -25.52 9.53 13.33
C ILE A 26 -25.66 9.01 11.89
N VAL A 27 -26.62 9.55 11.12
CA VAL A 27 -26.82 9.14 9.72
C VAL A 27 -25.56 9.38 8.88
N GLN A 28 -24.88 10.52 9.10
CA GLN A 28 -23.63 10.83 8.42
C GLN A 28 -22.52 9.83 8.81
N ALA A 29 -22.40 9.48 10.09
CA ALA A 29 -21.41 8.52 10.56
C ALA A 29 -21.67 7.10 10.00
N GLU A 30 -22.93 6.66 9.98
CA GLU A 30 -23.33 5.39 9.36
C GLU A 30 -23.03 5.34 7.86
N SER A 31 -23.30 6.44 7.16
CA SER A 31 -22.96 6.58 5.74
C SER A 31 -21.43 6.46 5.52
N ASN A 32 -20.63 7.09 6.37
CA ASN A 32 -19.18 6.99 6.31
C ASN A 32 -18.70 5.55 6.53
N VAL A 33 -19.25 4.84 7.51
CA VAL A 33 -18.92 3.41 7.75
C VAL A 33 -19.27 2.56 6.53
N LYS A 34 -20.44 2.73 5.92
CA LYS A 34 -20.83 2.03 4.69
C LYS A 34 -19.85 2.32 3.55
N ASN A 35 -19.44 3.59 3.40
CA ASN A 35 -18.49 3.97 2.36
C ASN A 35 -17.09 3.37 2.59
N TYR A 36 -16.59 3.34 3.83
CA TYR A 36 -15.31 2.68 4.13
C TYR A 36 -15.37 1.16 3.88
N LYS A 37 -16.48 0.50 4.25
CA LYS A 37 -16.68 -0.92 3.91
C LYS A 37 -16.70 -1.15 2.40
N ARG A 38 -17.36 -0.26 1.63
CA ARG A 38 -17.34 -0.30 0.16
C ARG A 38 -15.93 -0.16 -0.41
N GLN A 39 -15.16 0.82 0.09
CA GLN A 39 -13.75 1.00 -0.34
C GLN A 39 -12.90 -0.23 -0.02
N LEU A 40 -13.12 -0.86 1.13
CA LEU A 40 -12.41 -2.09 1.49
C LEU A 40 -12.78 -3.25 0.57
N LYS A 41 -14.09 -3.43 0.25
CA LYS A 41 -14.53 -4.41 -0.78
C LYS A 41 -13.83 -4.19 -2.12
N GLU A 42 -13.78 -2.93 -2.56
CA GLU A 42 -13.11 -2.55 -3.81
C GLU A 42 -11.62 -2.91 -3.79
N LEU A 43 -10.92 -2.58 -2.69
CA LEU A 43 -9.50 -2.92 -2.50
C LEU A 43 -9.24 -4.42 -2.52
N LEU A 44 -10.17 -5.20 -1.93
CA LEU A 44 -10.12 -6.66 -1.91
C LEU A 44 -10.66 -7.31 -3.19
N GLN A 45 -11.10 -6.50 -4.17
CA GLN A 45 -11.69 -6.97 -5.44
C GLN A 45 -12.92 -7.88 -5.24
N ILE A 46 -13.67 -7.67 -4.17
CA ILE A 46 -14.90 -8.42 -3.89
C ILE A 46 -16.05 -7.76 -4.65
N THR A 47 -16.55 -8.43 -5.68
CA THR A 47 -17.64 -7.94 -6.55
C THR A 47 -18.98 -8.63 -6.28
N SER A 48 -19.03 -9.56 -5.32
CA SER A 48 -20.28 -10.25 -4.97
C SER A 48 -21.25 -9.36 -4.19
N ASP A 49 -22.55 -9.60 -4.37
CA ASP A 49 -23.60 -8.93 -3.58
C ASP A 49 -23.76 -9.51 -2.17
N GLU A 50 -22.92 -10.47 -1.79
CA GLU A 50 -22.94 -11.05 -0.46
C GLU A 50 -22.68 -10.00 0.62
N ALA A 51 -23.32 -10.20 1.77
CA ALA A 51 -23.12 -9.33 2.92
C ALA A 51 -21.66 -9.35 3.35
N PHE A 52 -20.99 -8.21 3.22
CA PHE A 52 -19.63 -8.02 3.65
C PHE A 52 -19.59 -7.24 4.96
N ASP A 53 -18.99 -7.81 5.97
CA ASP A 53 -18.72 -7.13 7.23
C ASP A 53 -17.28 -7.34 7.66
N ILE A 54 -16.83 -6.52 8.60
CA ILE A 54 -15.49 -6.57 9.20
C ILE A 54 -15.63 -6.97 10.66
N GLU A 55 -14.80 -7.90 11.09
CA GLU A 55 -14.63 -8.17 12.50
C GLU A 55 -13.81 -7.02 13.13
N ILE A 56 -14.35 -6.44 14.19
CA ILE A 56 -13.64 -5.41 14.96
C ILE A 56 -12.75 -6.13 15.99
N PRO A 57 -11.42 -6.12 15.81
CA PRO A 57 -10.56 -6.81 16.74
C PRO A 57 -10.65 -6.20 18.14
N ASN A 58 -10.63 -7.04 19.15
CA ASN A 58 -10.57 -6.56 20.53
C ASN A 58 -9.20 -5.94 20.80
N THR A 59 -9.12 -4.62 20.72
CA THR A 59 -7.89 -3.87 20.90
C THR A 59 -7.72 -3.45 22.36
N THR A 60 -6.62 -3.85 22.99
CA THR A 60 -6.28 -3.41 24.35
C THR A 60 -5.42 -2.15 24.34
N ASP A 61 -5.30 -1.48 25.48
CA ASP A 61 -4.45 -0.30 25.60
C ASP A 61 -2.96 -0.66 25.50
N GLU A 62 -2.61 -1.87 25.95
CA GLU A 62 -1.25 -2.39 25.84
C GLU A 62 -0.79 -2.49 24.39
N MET A 63 -1.69 -2.85 23.45
CA MET A 63 -1.38 -2.92 22.02
C MET A 63 -0.98 -1.55 21.44
N ALA A 64 -1.61 -0.47 21.93
CA ALA A 64 -1.27 0.89 21.52
C ALA A 64 0.04 1.39 22.17
N LEU A 65 0.45 0.78 23.28
CA LEU A 65 1.62 1.17 24.08
C LEU A 65 2.83 0.25 23.88
N VAL A 66 2.75 -0.71 22.96
CA VAL A 66 3.90 -1.54 22.57
C VAL A 66 5.08 -0.66 22.18
N ALA A 67 6.29 -1.06 22.58
CA ALA A 67 7.49 -0.32 22.23
C ALA A 67 7.66 -0.17 20.71
N VAL A 68 7.83 1.06 20.25
CA VAL A 68 8.06 1.33 18.82
C VAL A 68 9.44 0.78 18.46
N PRO A 69 9.56 -0.07 17.42
CA PRO A 69 10.84 -0.63 17.02
C PRO A 69 11.80 0.46 16.54
N ALA A 70 13.10 0.23 16.69
CA ALA A 70 14.12 1.17 16.24
C ALA A 70 14.06 1.30 14.70
N MET A 71 13.94 2.55 14.21
CA MET A 71 13.76 2.88 12.79
C MET A 71 14.82 2.23 11.89
N ASN A 72 16.11 2.31 12.28
CA ASN A 72 17.20 1.75 11.48
C ASN A 72 17.11 0.22 11.37
N GLY A 73 16.62 -0.47 12.41
CA GLY A 73 16.41 -1.91 12.36
C GLY A 73 15.28 -2.32 11.42
N VAL A 74 14.19 -1.55 11.39
CA VAL A 74 13.08 -1.74 10.44
C VAL A 74 13.54 -1.50 9.01
N TYR A 75 14.29 -0.42 8.77
CA TYR A 75 14.79 -0.09 7.43
C TYR A 75 15.74 -1.16 6.89
N ALA A 76 16.71 -1.62 7.70
CA ALA A 76 17.64 -2.67 7.28
C ALA A 76 16.91 -3.97 6.93
N ALA A 77 15.97 -4.40 7.78
CA ALA A 77 15.17 -5.60 7.51
C ALA A 77 14.30 -5.45 6.25
N ALA A 78 13.71 -4.28 6.04
CA ALA A 78 12.90 -4.00 4.86
C ALA A 78 13.71 -4.07 3.56
N LEU A 79 14.95 -3.57 3.54
CA LEU A 79 15.85 -3.66 2.37
C LEU A 79 16.14 -5.10 1.96
N ASP A 80 16.20 -6.02 2.91
CA ASP A 80 16.51 -7.43 2.65
C ASP A 80 15.26 -8.25 2.29
N ASN A 81 14.12 -7.96 2.94
CA ASN A 81 12.92 -8.77 2.82
C ASN A 81 12.04 -8.36 1.64
N ARG A 82 11.99 -7.08 1.30
CA ARG A 82 11.01 -6.59 0.32
C ARG A 82 11.32 -7.01 -1.11
N PRO A 83 10.31 -7.53 -1.85
CA PRO A 83 10.47 -8.06 -3.19
C PRO A 83 10.91 -7.00 -4.21
N GLU A 84 10.56 -5.71 -4.01
CA GLU A 84 10.93 -4.62 -4.90
C GLU A 84 12.45 -4.49 -5.02
N PHE A 85 13.19 -4.62 -3.91
CA PHE A 85 14.66 -4.54 -3.93
C PHE A 85 15.30 -5.78 -4.54
N LYS A 86 14.69 -6.97 -4.34
CA LYS A 86 15.11 -8.19 -5.02
C LYS A 86 14.94 -8.06 -6.54
N THR A 87 13.82 -7.47 -6.98
CA THR A 87 13.55 -7.20 -8.39
C THR A 87 14.60 -6.28 -9.00
N ILE A 88 14.95 -5.17 -8.35
CA ILE A 88 15.96 -4.26 -8.88
C ILE A 88 17.35 -4.91 -8.90
N LYS A 89 17.72 -5.68 -7.87
CA LYS A 89 18.97 -6.46 -7.86
C LYS A 89 19.05 -7.41 -9.07
N ASN A 90 17.93 -8.10 -9.37
CA ASN A 90 17.83 -8.96 -10.55
C ASN A 90 17.92 -8.17 -11.86
N GLN A 91 17.30 -6.99 -11.95
CA GLN A 91 17.41 -6.11 -13.11
C GLN A 91 18.85 -5.63 -13.35
N LEU A 92 19.60 -5.32 -12.28
CA LEU A 92 21.03 -4.99 -12.38
C LEU A 92 21.83 -6.19 -12.91
N ALA A 93 21.61 -7.38 -12.36
CA ALA A 93 22.29 -8.60 -12.83
C ALA A 93 21.95 -8.91 -14.30
N GLN A 94 20.69 -8.75 -14.70
CA GLN A 94 20.25 -8.90 -16.08
C GLN A 94 20.94 -7.87 -17.00
N ASN A 95 21.05 -6.64 -16.56
CA ASN A 95 21.70 -5.60 -17.34
C ASN A 95 23.22 -5.83 -17.47
N ASP A 96 23.87 -6.38 -16.43
CA ASP A 96 25.28 -6.81 -16.52
C ASP A 96 25.47 -7.91 -17.57
N LEU A 97 24.49 -8.83 -17.74
CA LEU A 97 24.48 -9.78 -18.83
C LEU A 97 24.26 -9.11 -20.19
N ASN A 98 23.35 -8.11 -20.28
CA ASN A 98 23.11 -7.35 -21.50
C ASN A 98 24.38 -6.61 -21.98
N ILE A 99 25.18 -6.10 -21.02
CA ILE A 99 26.49 -5.49 -21.35
C ILE A 99 27.43 -6.55 -21.94
N LYS A 100 27.47 -7.77 -21.39
CA LYS A 100 28.27 -8.87 -21.94
C LYS A 100 27.80 -9.26 -23.35
N ILE A 101 26.48 -9.36 -23.55
CA ILE A 101 25.86 -9.65 -24.86
C ILE A 101 26.25 -8.54 -25.87
N ALA A 102 26.10 -7.25 -25.48
CA ALA A 102 26.47 -6.15 -26.33
C ALA A 102 27.97 -6.21 -26.72
N LYS A 103 28.87 -6.55 -25.79
CA LYS A 103 30.32 -6.71 -26.06
C LYS A 103 30.59 -7.88 -26.98
N ALA A 104 29.79 -8.97 -26.91
CA ALA A 104 29.93 -10.14 -27.74
C ALA A 104 29.66 -9.87 -29.24
N GLY A 105 28.98 -8.75 -29.57
CA GLY A 105 28.79 -8.32 -30.96
C GLY A 105 30.10 -8.08 -31.75
N LYS A 106 31.24 -8.00 -31.06
CA LYS A 106 32.58 -7.95 -31.71
C LYS A 106 33.21 -9.32 -31.96
N LEU A 107 32.61 -10.38 -31.40
CA LEU A 107 33.18 -11.71 -31.55
C LEU A 107 32.70 -12.38 -32.86
N PRO A 108 33.48 -13.34 -33.39
CA PRO A 108 33.03 -14.14 -34.50
C PRO A 108 31.76 -14.91 -34.14
N THR A 109 30.80 -14.95 -35.07
CA THR A 109 29.60 -15.75 -34.95
C THR A 109 29.74 -17.02 -35.77
N ILE A 110 29.57 -18.17 -35.14
CA ILE A 110 29.51 -19.49 -35.80
C ILE A 110 28.05 -19.92 -35.89
N SER A 111 27.59 -20.19 -37.09
CA SER A 111 26.27 -20.68 -37.37
C SER A 111 26.34 -22.05 -38.05
N ALA A 112 25.48 -22.95 -37.66
CA ALA A 112 25.24 -24.21 -38.34
C ALA A 112 23.77 -24.27 -38.77
N ASN A 113 23.54 -24.62 -40.03
CA ASN A 113 22.21 -24.77 -40.59
C ASN A 113 22.07 -26.13 -41.28
N GLY A 114 20.92 -26.74 -41.15
CA GLY A 114 20.55 -27.97 -41.82
C GLY A 114 19.10 -27.89 -42.26
N GLY A 115 18.82 -28.47 -43.40
CA GLY A 115 17.46 -28.46 -43.93
C GLY A 115 17.19 -29.59 -44.85
N ILE A 116 15.96 -29.99 -44.92
CA ILE A 116 15.43 -30.90 -45.94
C ILE A 116 14.39 -30.12 -46.77
N SER A 117 14.45 -30.25 -48.07
CA SER A 117 13.51 -29.59 -48.94
C SER A 117 13.10 -30.50 -50.10
N THR A 118 11.93 -30.26 -50.60
CA THR A 118 11.44 -30.83 -51.87
C THR A 118 10.59 -29.76 -52.56
N SER A 119 10.49 -29.84 -53.86
CA SER A 119 9.71 -28.88 -54.63
C SER A 119 8.87 -29.56 -55.70
N ASN A 120 7.74 -28.93 -56.03
CA ASN A 120 6.84 -29.30 -57.10
C ASN A 120 6.60 -28.10 -57.99
N THR A 121 6.58 -28.34 -59.30
CA THR A 121 6.28 -27.31 -60.29
C THR A 121 5.29 -27.85 -61.36
N SER A 122 4.36 -27.02 -61.83
CA SER A 122 3.45 -27.33 -62.90
C SER A 122 4.12 -27.36 -64.27
N MET A 123 5.34 -26.87 -64.39
CA MET A 123 6.11 -26.86 -65.64
C MET A 123 6.73 -28.23 -65.97
N ASN A 124 6.71 -29.20 -65.03
CA ASN A 124 7.25 -30.52 -65.23
C ASN A 124 6.08 -31.51 -65.45
N SER A 125 6.17 -32.30 -66.51
CA SER A 125 5.16 -33.30 -66.87
C SER A 125 5.06 -34.52 -65.92
N ASN A 126 6.00 -34.64 -64.98
CA ASN A 126 5.96 -35.71 -63.99
C ASN A 126 4.89 -35.45 -62.92
N GLY A 127 4.15 -36.46 -62.51
CA GLY A 127 3.17 -36.35 -61.42
C GLY A 127 3.80 -35.94 -60.09
N LEU A 128 3.00 -35.35 -59.20
CA LEU A 128 3.39 -34.79 -57.92
C LEU A 128 4.30 -35.70 -57.06
N ALA A 129 3.90 -37.00 -56.89
CA ALA A 129 4.64 -37.97 -56.13
C ALA A 129 6.06 -38.21 -56.65
N LYS A 130 6.20 -38.21 -57.98
CA LYS A 130 7.49 -38.40 -58.62
C LYS A 130 8.38 -37.16 -58.45
N GLN A 131 7.80 -35.97 -58.58
CA GLN A 131 8.50 -34.70 -58.38
C GLN A 131 9.00 -34.57 -56.92
N LEU A 132 8.12 -34.81 -55.94
CA LEU A 132 8.51 -34.75 -54.51
C LEU A 132 9.68 -35.70 -54.16
N LYS A 133 9.70 -36.89 -54.77
CA LYS A 133 10.80 -37.86 -54.55
C LYS A 133 12.07 -37.45 -55.30
N THR A 134 11.95 -36.95 -56.52
CA THR A 134 13.10 -36.62 -57.37
C THR A 134 13.76 -35.30 -56.95
N ASN A 135 12.95 -34.37 -56.45
CA ASN A 135 13.42 -33.05 -56.02
C ASN A 135 13.75 -33.00 -54.52
N PHE A 136 13.71 -34.15 -53.84
CA PHE A 136 14.12 -34.25 -52.45
C PHE A 136 15.61 -33.94 -52.29
N SER A 137 15.91 -32.95 -51.44
CA SER A 137 17.27 -32.56 -51.17
C SER A 137 17.50 -32.45 -49.66
N VAL A 138 18.67 -32.82 -49.24
CA VAL A 138 19.19 -32.63 -47.86
C VAL A 138 20.43 -31.78 -47.98
N GLY A 139 20.46 -30.71 -47.24
CA GLY A 139 21.61 -29.81 -47.20
C GLY A 139 21.97 -29.33 -45.81
N GLY A 140 23.21 -29.04 -45.60
CA GLY A 140 23.67 -28.45 -44.36
C GLY A 140 24.95 -27.66 -44.59
N GLY A 141 25.18 -26.67 -43.71
CA GLY A 141 26.36 -25.87 -43.79
C GLY A 141 26.78 -25.29 -42.45
N VAL A 142 28.05 -24.98 -42.35
CA VAL A 142 28.62 -24.22 -41.21
C VAL A 142 29.17 -22.91 -41.75
N GLY A 143 28.73 -21.81 -41.15
CA GLY A 143 29.22 -20.47 -41.53
C GLY A 143 29.95 -19.83 -40.35
N VAL A 144 31.02 -19.11 -40.63
CA VAL A 144 31.72 -18.25 -39.66
C VAL A 144 31.67 -16.81 -40.18
N SER A 145 31.12 -15.91 -39.38
CA SER A 145 31.04 -14.47 -39.71
C SER A 145 31.88 -13.67 -38.73
N ILE A 146 32.83 -12.91 -39.23
CA ILE A 146 33.70 -12.06 -38.41
C ILE A 146 33.40 -10.62 -38.78
N PRO A 147 32.87 -9.79 -37.86
CA PRO A 147 32.60 -8.37 -38.13
C PRO A 147 33.94 -7.60 -38.16
N LEU A 148 34.33 -7.11 -39.31
CA LEU A 148 35.56 -6.30 -39.47
C LEU A 148 35.28 -4.80 -39.31
N PHE A 149 34.08 -4.35 -39.73
CA PHE A 149 33.66 -2.96 -39.63
C PHE A 149 32.16 -2.87 -39.36
N GLU A 150 31.80 -2.28 -38.21
CA GLU A 150 30.44 -2.24 -37.69
C GLU A 150 29.87 -0.81 -37.60
N ASN A 151 30.52 0.18 -38.18
CA ASN A 151 30.10 1.58 -38.08
C ASN A 151 29.74 2.01 -36.63
N ARG A 152 30.58 1.59 -35.67
CA ARG A 152 30.42 1.84 -34.20
C ARG A 152 29.14 1.25 -33.56
N THR A 153 28.39 0.39 -34.23
CA THR A 153 27.15 -0.18 -33.73
C THR A 153 27.33 -0.87 -32.36
N THR A 154 28.28 -1.76 -32.24
CA THR A 154 28.57 -2.46 -30.98
C THR A 154 29.01 -1.48 -29.87
N LYS A 155 29.88 -0.51 -30.19
CA LYS A 155 30.28 0.51 -29.20
C LYS A 155 29.09 1.30 -28.70
N THR A 156 28.17 1.68 -29.58
CA THR A 156 26.93 2.39 -29.21
C THR A 156 26.02 1.54 -28.35
N GLN A 157 25.86 0.26 -28.67
CA GLN A 157 25.07 -0.67 -27.87
C GLN A 157 25.64 -0.90 -26.47
N VAL A 158 26.97 -1.05 -26.37
CA VAL A 158 27.65 -1.15 -25.06
C VAL A 158 27.44 0.12 -24.24
N ASN A 159 27.59 1.29 -24.83
CA ASN A 159 27.39 2.56 -24.13
C ASN A 159 25.90 2.71 -23.67
N LYS A 160 24.92 2.34 -24.50
CA LYS A 160 23.52 2.33 -24.13
C LYS A 160 23.26 1.39 -22.94
N ALA A 161 23.84 0.19 -22.97
CA ALA A 161 23.68 -0.76 -21.86
C ALA A 161 24.35 -0.25 -20.56
N LEU A 162 25.48 0.45 -20.64
CA LEU A 162 26.12 1.07 -19.48
C LEU A 162 25.27 2.20 -18.89
N ILE A 163 24.70 3.07 -19.73
CA ILE A 163 23.79 4.14 -19.30
C ILE A 163 22.53 3.53 -18.65
N GLN A 164 21.98 2.46 -19.24
CA GLN A 164 20.84 1.77 -18.66
C GLN A 164 21.16 1.18 -17.28
N ARG A 165 22.36 0.64 -17.09
CA ARG A 165 22.82 0.16 -15.78
C ARG A 165 22.88 1.28 -14.75
N GLU A 166 23.40 2.44 -15.14
CA GLU A 166 23.47 3.62 -14.28
C GLU A 166 22.06 4.11 -13.89
N SER A 167 21.13 4.15 -14.86
CA SER A 167 19.73 4.48 -14.61
C SER A 167 19.11 3.53 -13.55
N ILE A 168 19.30 2.22 -13.68
CA ILE A 168 18.79 1.25 -12.70
C ILE A 168 19.44 1.45 -11.31
N GLN A 169 20.72 1.83 -11.26
CA GLN A 169 21.37 2.16 -9.98
C GLN A 169 20.78 3.40 -9.31
N LEU A 170 20.45 4.42 -10.10
CA LEU A 170 19.78 5.63 -9.61
C LEU A 170 18.36 5.31 -9.13
N ASP A 171 17.63 4.45 -9.86
CA ASP A 171 16.31 3.99 -9.45
C ASP A 171 16.36 3.21 -8.12
N LEU A 172 17.36 2.36 -7.94
CA LEU A 172 17.61 1.69 -6.66
C LEU A 172 17.78 2.68 -5.51
N LYS A 173 18.65 3.69 -5.72
CA LYS A 173 18.89 4.73 -4.72
C LYS A 173 17.63 5.53 -4.40
N ASN A 174 16.86 5.88 -5.42
CA ASN A 174 15.58 6.59 -5.24
C ASN A 174 14.59 5.76 -4.42
N GLN A 175 14.44 4.47 -4.73
CA GLN A 175 13.55 3.58 -3.97
C GLN A 175 14.02 3.37 -2.54
N GLN A 176 15.32 3.29 -2.30
CA GLN A 176 15.88 3.26 -0.95
C GLN A 176 15.53 4.52 -0.16
N THR A 177 15.66 5.69 -0.79
CA THR A 177 15.31 6.97 -0.16
C THR A 177 13.81 7.07 0.14
N GLN A 178 12.95 6.63 -0.79
CA GLN A 178 11.50 6.61 -0.59
C GLN A 178 11.10 5.64 0.53
N LEU A 179 11.70 4.46 0.58
CA LEU A 179 11.47 3.51 1.66
C LEU A 179 11.87 4.08 3.03
N TYR A 180 13.06 4.70 3.08
CA TYR A 180 13.54 5.35 4.30
C TYR A 180 12.55 6.40 4.80
N SER A 181 12.14 7.31 3.92
CA SER A 181 11.17 8.36 4.24
C SER A 181 9.81 7.79 4.69
N THR A 182 9.37 6.71 4.05
CA THR A 182 8.10 6.05 4.42
C THR A 182 8.18 5.43 5.83
N ILE A 183 9.26 4.72 6.13
CA ILE A 183 9.48 4.12 7.46
C ILE A 183 9.66 5.20 8.53
N GLU A 184 10.40 6.26 8.23
CA GLU A 184 10.55 7.42 9.12
C GLU A 184 9.20 8.06 9.44
N ASN A 185 8.34 8.24 8.44
CA ASN A 185 7.00 8.78 8.65
C ASN A 185 6.15 7.88 9.55
N TYR A 186 6.12 6.57 9.33
CA TYR A 186 5.40 5.65 10.22
C TYR A 186 5.99 5.64 11.63
N TRP A 187 7.31 5.73 11.76
CA TRP A 187 7.97 5.78 13.07
C TRP A 187 7.61 7.06 13.83
N LEU A 188 7.65 8.21 13.17
CA LEU A 188 7.22 9.49 13.75
C LEU A 188 5.75 9.47 14.14
N GLN A 189 4.89 8.95 13.26
CA GLN A 189 3.46 8.82 13.56
C GLN A 189 3.20 7.84 14.72
N ALA A 190 3.90 6.72 14.79
CA ALA A 190 3.75 5.77 15.87
C ALA A 190 4.11 6.40 17.24
N THR A 191 5.24 7.09 17.32
CA THR A 191 5.68 7.75 18.55
C THR A 191 4.77 8.91 18.96
N THR A 192 4.33 9.70 17.97
CA THR A 192 3.40 10.82 18.20
C THR A 192 2.04 10.33 18.66
N ASN A 193 1.45 9.34 17.97
CA ASN A 193 0.12 8.82 18.32
C ASN A 193 0.12 8.08 19.66
N GLN A 194 1.23 7.42 20.04
CA GLN A 194 1.37 6.89 21.40
C GLN A 194 1.33 7.97 22.47
N SER A 195 2.04 9.08 22.24
CA SER A 195 2.05 10.20 23.16
C SER A 195 0.68 10.87 23.24
N GLN A 196 0.03 11.04 22.07
CA GLN A 196 -1.33 11.56 22.00
C GLN A 196 -2.34 10.63 22.68
N PHE A 197 -2.21 9.31 22.54
CA PHE A 197 -3.10 8.35 23.21
C PHE A 197 -2.97 8.45 24.74
N LYS A 198 -1.75 8.52 25.28
CA LYS A 198 -1.52 8.70 26.72
C LYS A 198 -2.20 9.98 27.24
N ALA A 199 -2.02 11.09 26.54
CA ALA A 199 -2.64 12.37 26.91
C ALA A 199 -4.17 12.35 26.76
N ALA A 200 -4.68 11.77 25.65
CA ALA A 200 -6.10 11.67 25.41
C ALA A 200 -6.83 10.77 26.41
N LYS A 201 -6.19 9.70 26.88
CA LYS A 201 -6.72 8.83 27.93
C LYS A 201 -6.93 9.62 29.24
N VAL A 202 -5.94 10.34 29.71
CA VAL A 202 -6.06 11.20 30.90
C VAL A 202 -7.15 12.26 30.70
N SER A 203 -7.21 12.87 29.52
CA SER A 203 -8.25 13.85 29.19
C SER A 203 -9.66 13.25 29.22
N SER A 204 -9.83 12.04 28.68
CA SER A 204 -11.10 11.31 28.65
C SER A 204 -11.58 10.94 30.07
N GLU A 205 -10.67 10.44 30.92
CA GLU A 205 -10.96 10.12 32.34
C GLU A 205 -11.36 11.38 33.12
N SER A 206 -10.64 12.49 32.91
CA SER A 206 -10.97 13.79 33.53
C SER A 206 -12.29 14.35 33.06
N ALA A 207 -12.58 14.26 31.76
CA ALA A 207 -13.86 14.68 31.17
C ALA A 207 -15.02 13.82 31.69
N GLN A 208 -14.81 12.50 31.88
CA GLN A 208 -15.80 11.61 32.48
C GLN A 208 -16.13 12.00 33.91
N THR A 209 -15.11 12.29 34.71
CA THR A 209 -15.29 12.74 36.09
C THR A 209 -16.05 14.07 36.17
N SER A 210 -15.66 15.03 35.32
CA SER A 210 -16.32 16.33 35.22
C SER A 210 -17.80 16.19 34.83
N TYR A 211 -18.08 15.36 33.82
CA TYR A 211 -19.46 15.12 33.37
C TYR A 211 -20.31 14.47 34.48
N ASN A 212 -19.76 13.50 35.21
CA ASN A 212 -20.47 12.85 36.33
C ASN A 212 -20.85 13.89 37.39
N LEU A 213 -19.93 14.75 37.79
CA LEU A 213 -20.19 15.84 38.77
C LEU A 213 -21.23 16.83 38.25
N LEU A 214 -21.13 17.26 36.99
CA LEU A 214 -22.11 18.14 36.35
C LEU A 214 -23.51 17.50 36.30
N SER A 215 -23.57 16.19 36.03
CA SER A 215 -24.82 15.44 35.99
C SER A 215 -25.50 15.40 37.37
N GLU A 216 -24.74 15.24 38.44
CA GLU A 216 -25.26 15.25 39.80
C GLU A 216 -25.71 16.64 40.24
N GLN A 217 -24.91 17.67 39.96
CA GLN A 217 -25.27 19.06 40.22
C GLN A 217 -26.54 19.48 39.46
N PHE A 218 -26.71 19.02 38.21
CA PHE A 218 -27.93 19.25 37.44
C PHE A 218 -29.15 18.60 38.07
N LYS A 219 -29.03 17.36 38.56
CA LYS A 219 -30.11 16.65 39.27
C LYS A 219 -30.57 17.40 40.53
N LEU A 220 -29.63 18.04 41.21
CA LEU A 220 -29.86 18.87 42.40
C LEU A 220 -30.36 20.28 42.07
N GLY A 221 -30.44 20.64 40.78
CA GLY A 221 -30.90 21.97 40.34
C GLY A 221 -29.80 23.06 40.47
N LEU A 222 -28.57 22.68 40.79
CA LEU A 222 -27.42 23.62 40.96
C LEU A 222 -26.79 24.06 39.66
N LYS A 223 -27.02 23.30 38.58
CA LYS A 223 -26.51 23.57 37.23
C LYS A 223 -27.65 23.56 36.20
N ASN A 224 -27.47 24.28 35.13
CA ASN A 224 -28.44 24.34 34.03
C ASN A 224 -28.17 23.30 32.95
N ILE A 225 -29.14 23.14 32.03
CA ILE A 225 -29.08 22.13 30.98
C ILE A 225 -27.97 22.38 29.97
N VAL A 226 -27.59 23.65 29.74
CA VAL A 226 -26.52 24.03 28.80
C VAL A 226 -25.16 23.59 29.33
N GLU A 227 -24.91 23.77 30.62
CA GLU A 227 -23.67 23.33 31.27
C GLU A 227 -23.54 21.79 31.24
N LEU A 228 -24.63 21.05 31.53
CA LEU A 228 -24.63 19.59 31.44
C LEU A 228 -24.36 19.12 30.03
N ARG A 229 -24.98 19.75 29.03
CA ARG A 229 -24.76 19.44 27.61
C ARG A 229 -23.32 19.69 27.19
N THR A 230 -22.77 20.86 27.53
CA THR A 230 -21.37 21.19 27.24
C THR A 230 -20.42 20.16 27.85
N GLY A 231 -20.69 19.73 29.09
CA GLY A 231 -19.92 18.64 29.72
C GLY A 231 -20.02 17.32 28.98
N LYS A 232 -21.21 16.95 28.49
CA LYS A 232 -21.42 15.75 27.66
C LYS A 232 -20.66 15.82 26.33
N ASP A 233 -20.74 16.97 25.64
CA ASP A 233 -20.08 17.17 24.36
C ASP A 233 -18.55 17.12 24.52
N ASN A 234 -18.01 17.70 25.59
CA ASN A 234 -16.59 17.62 25.94
C ASN A 234 -16.15 16.19 26.22
N LEU A 235 -16.95 15.41 26.95
CA LEU A 235 -16.68 14.00 27.21
C LEU A 235 -16.68 13.20 25.90
N LEU A 236 -17.70 13.40 25.05
CA LEU A 236 -17.80 12.69 23.78
C LEU A 236 -16.57 12.97 22.90
N LYS A 237 -16.17 14.25 22.78
CA LYS A 237 -14.99 14.66 22.04
C LYS A 237 -13.70 14.06 22.60
N ALA A 238 -13.55 14.03 23.94
CA ALA A 238 -12.39 13.43 24.59
C ALA A 238 -12.30 11.92 24.31
N LYS A 239 -13.44 11.19 24.40
CA LYS A 239 -13.51 9.75 24.06
C LYS A 239 -13.22 9.47 22.58
N GLN A 240 -13.69 10.31 21.67
CA GLN A 240 -13.37 10.20 20.25
C GLN A 240 -11.86 10.38 20.00
N ASN A 241 -11.26 11.40 20.60
CA ASN A 241 -9.82 11.65 20.48
C ASN A 241 -8.99 10.48 21.04
N GLU A 242 -9.39 9.93 22.20
CA GLU A 242 -8.74 8.77 22.79
C GLU A 242 -8.80 7.54 21.88
N LEU A 243 -9.99 7.23 21.37
CA LEU A 243 -10.21 6.11 20.47
C LEU A 243 -9.41 6.27 19.17
N GLN A 244 -9.45 7.45 18.56
CA GLN A 244 -8.71 7.75 17.35
C GLN A 244 -7.20 7.61 17.54
N ALA A 245 -6.65 8.20 18.62
CA ALA A 245 -5.23 8.11 18.91
C ALA A 245 -4.80 6.65 19.19
N LYS A 246 -5.63 5.86 19.90
CA LYS A 246 -5.41 4.44 20.15
C LYS A 246 -5.27 3.65 18.84
N TYR A 247 -6.24 3.75 17.95
CA TYR A 247 -6.22 3.00 16.69
C TYR A 247 -5.10 3.46 15.76
N LEU A 248 -4.80 4.76 15.72
CA LEU A 248 -3.69 5.27 14.92
C LEU A 248 -2.33 4.79 15.46
N ALA A 249 -2.14 4.72 16.77
CA ALA A 249 -0.94 4.15 17.36
C ALA A 249 -0.77 2.67 16.98
N ILE A 250 -1.81 1.86 17.14
CA ILE A 250 -1.80 0.43 16.76
C ILE A 250 -1.51 0.26 15.27
N LEU A 251 -2.18 1.03 14.42
CA LEU A 251 -1.98 0.97 12.96
C LEU A 251 -0.53 1.24 12.59
N ASN A 252 0.05 2.34 13.08
CA ASN A 252 1.41 2.72 12.71
C ASN A 252 2.46 1.74 13.25
N ILE A 253 2.25 1.16 14.44
CA ILE A 253 3.11 0.10 14.98
C ILE A 253 3.03 -1.17 14.09
N ASN A 254 1.82 -1.56 13.67
CA ASN A 254 1.64 -2.71 12.78
C ASN A 254 2.24 -2.46 11.40
N MET A 255 2.16 -1.24 10.88
CA MET A 255 2.85 -0.88 9.64
C MET A 255 4.37 -1.03 9.76
N LEU A 256 4.97 -0.61 10.88
CA LEU A 256 6.39 -0.82 11.11
C LEU A 256 6.76 -2.30 11.23
N LYS A 257 5.92 -3.12 11.87
CA LYS A 257 6.11 -4.57 11.91
C LYS A 257 6.04 -5.18 10.51
N PHE A 258 5.03 -4.79 9.71
CA PHE A 258 4.90 -5.23 8.33
C PHE A 258 6.15 -4.91 7.50
N TYR A 259 6.70 -3.69 7.63
CA TYR A 259 7.95 -3.33 6.93
C TYR A 259 9.14 -4.17 7.39
N LYS A 260 9.19 -4.55 8.68
CA LYS A 260 10.25 -5.36 9.25
C LYS A 260 10.17 -6.84 8.85
N GLU A 261 8.97 -7.41 8.90
CA GLU A 261 8.75 -8.87 8.81
C GLU A 261 8.19 -9.31 7.45
N GLY A 262 7.59 -8.40 6.69
CA GLY A 262 6.97 -8.67 5.39
C GLY A 262 5.56 -9.29 5.48
N HIS A 263 5.04 -9.48 6.69
CA HIS A 263 3.68 -9.97 6.98
C HIS A 263 3.15 -9.31 8.27
N ILE A 264 1.84 -9.33 8.44
CA ILE A 264 1.14 -8.81 9.64
C ILE A 264 0.68 -9.97 10.49
#